data_433cdccf24e637ade4b70fff0ff4d050
#
_entry.id   433cdccf24e637ade4b70fff0ff4d050
#
_cell.length_a   1.000
_cell.length_b   1.000
_cell.length_c   1.000
_cell.angle_alpha   90.00
_cell.angle_beta   90.00
_cell.angle_gamma   90.00
#
_symmetry.space_group_name_H-M   'P 1'
#
loop_
_entity.id
_entity.type
_entity.pdbx_description
1 polymer ?
#
loop_
_entity_poly.entity_id
_entity_poly.type
_entity_poly.pdbx_seq_one_letter_code
_entity_poly.pdbx_strand_id
1 'polypeptide(L)'
;MSRTGRGKTSTARRTSLQTIPTREERFNLLYTEHVEAIRRYAWRRDPQVADDVVAETFLIAWRRLDAVPNEVRPWLIGVARNVRLNIRRGALRQEALSERLFQEQPTRPATVESHAGEAVKTALSLLPEADREVLLLTVWDDLDRGQIARALGCSRSTVSVRLHRARRRLSAALAGSTGDDGIQPPTLVPGGASDA
;
A
#
# COMPACT_ATOMS: atom_id res chain seq x y z
N MET A 1 0.26 54.70 -64.14
CA MET A 1 1.50 54.51 -63.36
C MET A 1 1.10 54.05 -61.95
N SER A 2 1.10 52.73 -61.74
CA SER A 2 0.57 52.05 -60.52
C SER A 2 1.70 51.81 -59.54
N ARG A 3 1.55 52.17 -58.28
CA ARG A 3 2.44 51.78 -57.19
C ARG A 3 1.70 50.86 -56.22
N THR A 4 2.08 49.62 -56.30
CA THR A 4 1.62 48.53 -55.45
C THR A 4 2.25 48.69 -54.05
N GLY A 5 1.41 48.86 -53.01
CA GLY A 5 1.79 48.84 -51.60
C GLY A 5 1.82 47.41 -51.08
N ARG A 6 3.00 46.95 -50.68
CA ARG A 6 3.24 45.63 -50.12
C ARG A 6 2.98 45.69 -48.61
N GLY A 7 1.80 45.15 -48.18
CA GLY A 7 1.49 44.99 -46.78
C GLY A 7 2.43 43.97 -46.11
N LYS A 8 3.17 44.40 -45.12
CA LYS A 8 3.92 43.53 -44.23
C LYS A 8 2.99 42.97 -43.14
N THR A 9 2.55 41.75 -43.29
CA THR A 9 1.92 41.02 -42.20
C THR A 9 2.94 40.67 -41.16
N SER A 10 2.95 41.42 -40.09
CA SER A 10 3.75 41.11 -38.88
C SER A 10 3.09 39.95 -38.17
N THR A 11 3.64 38.73 -38.36
CA THR A 11 3.27 37.56 -37.59
C THR A 11 3.85 37.74 -36.17
N ALA A 12 2.99 38.23 -35.27
CA ALA A 12 3.29 38.29 -33.85
C ALA A 12 3.45 36.83 -33.33
N ARG A 13 4.68 36.38 -33.16
CA ARG A 13 5.03 35.18 -32.40
C ARG A 13 4.48 35.38 -30.99
N ARG A 14 3.36 34.77 -30.66
CA ARG A 14 2.92 34.56 -29.27
C ARG A 14 3.90 33.62 -28.63
N THR A 15 4.91 34.18 -28.00
CA THR A 15 5.73 33.44 -27.03
C THR A 15 4.82 33.09 -25.87
N SER A 16 4.36 31.86 -25.82
CA SER A 16 3.66 31.32 -24.65
C SER A 16 4.65 31.40 -23.50
N LEU A 17 4.49 32.38 -22.64
CA LEU A 17 5.16 32.43 -21.35
C LEU A 17 4.68 31.18 -20.59
N GLN A 18 5.51 30.15 -20.54
CA GLN A 18 5.27 29.02 -19.65
C GLN A 18 5.33 29.59 -18.23
N THR A 19 4.16 29.85 -17.67
CA THR A 19 4.04 30.28 -16.28
C THR A 19 4.59 29.17 -15.41
N ILE A 20 5.66 29.45 -14.69
CA ILE A 20 6.21 28.52 -13.70
C ILE A 20 5.10 28.30 -12.67
N PRO A 21 4.66 27.05 -12.43
CA PRO A 21 3.57 26.79 -11.52
C PRO A 21 3.94 27.24 -10.11
N THR A 22 3.01 27.86 -9.44
CA THR A 22 3.17 28.27 -8.04
C THR A 22 3.39 27.05 -7.14
N ARG A 23 3.82 27.28 -5.91
CA ARG A 23 3.99 26.22 -4.92
C ARG A 23 2.68 25.46 -4.67
N GLU A 24 1.57 26.18 -4.58
CA GLU A 24 0.22 25.66 -4.41
C GLU A 24 -0.22 24.82 -5.62
N GLU A 25 0.01 25.30 -6.82
CA GLU A 25 -0.34 24.56 -8.05
C GLU A 25 0.47 23.25 -8.17
N ARG A 26 1.76 23.30 -7.87
CA ARG A 26 2.61 22.10 -7.83
C ARG A 26 2.12 21.07 -6.81
N PHE A 27 1.74 21.52 -5.62
CA PHE A 27 1.22 20.63 -4.59
C PHE A 27 -0.15 20.06 -4.97
N ASN A 28 -1.05 20.88 -5.50
CA ASN A 28 -2.38 20.43 -5.94
C ASN A 28 -2.28 19.34 -7.02
N LEU A 29 -1.37 19.49 -7.98
CA LEU A 29 -1.09 18.45 -8.98
C LEU A 29 -0.61 17.16 -8.32
N LEU A 30 0.41 17.25 -7.45
CA LEU A 30 0.94 16.11 -6.72
C LEU A 30 -0.13 15.42 -5.87
N TYR A 31 -0.93 16.20 -5.15
CA TYR A 31 -2.02 15.68 -4.32
C TYR A 31 -3.06 14.95 -5.15
N THR A 32 -3.59 15.59 -6.18
CA THR A 32 -4.64 15.04 -7.05
C THR A 32 -4.20 13.75 -7.73
N GLU A 33 -2.93 13.69 -8.18
CA GLU A 33 -2.38 12.51 -8.85
C GLU A 33 -2.18 11.32 -7.90
N HIS A 34 -1.83 11.56 -6.64
CA HIS A 34 -1.34 10.51 -5.77
C HIS A 34 -2.20 10.20 -4.54
N VAL A 35 -3.18 11.06 -4.17
CA VAL A 35 -3.96 10.89 -2.93
C VAL A 35 -4.66 9.55 -2.87
N GLU A 36 -5.24 9.10 -3.96
CA GLU A 36 -6.00 7.85 -4.01
C GLU A 36 -5.07 6.62 -3.86
N ALA A 37 -3.87 6.68 -4.43
CA ALA A 37 -2.88 5.61 -4.26
C ALA A 37 -2.41 5.50 -2.80
N ILE A 38 -2.17 6.64 -2.15
CA ILE A 38 -1.75 6.68 -0.73
C ILE A 38 -2.89 6.26 0.20
N ARG A 39 -4.14 6.65 -0.11
CA ARG A 39 -5.32 6.20 0.64
C ARG A 39 -5.47 4.69 0.58
N ARG A 40 -5.42 4.08 -0.62
CA ARG A 40 -5.46 2.62 -0.79
C ARG A 40 -4.32 1.93 -0.06
N TYR A 41 -3.11 2.48 -0.14
CA TYR A 41 -1.95 1.97 0.59
C TYR A 41 -2.20 1.94 2.10
N ALA A 42 -2.65 3.04 2.68
CA ALA A 42 -2.90 3.18 4.11
C ALA A 42 -4.05 2.26 4.58
N TRP A 43 -5.16 2.27 3.86
CA TRP A 43 -6.38 1.51 4.21
C TRP A 43 -6.15 0.00 4.23
N ARG A 44 -5.40 -0.55 3.26
CA ARG A 44 -5.09 -1.98 3.22
C ARG A 44 -4.20 -2.43 4.38
N ARG A 45 -3.47 -1.54 4.99
CA ARG A 45 -2.51 -1.86 6.06
C ARG A 45 -3.06 -1.58 7.45
N ASP A 46 -3.80 -0.51 7.58
CA ASP A 46 -4.39 -0.11 8.86
C ASP A 46 -5.58 0.85 8.60
N PRO A 47 -6.80 0.32 8.46
CA PRO A 47 -7.98 1.15 8.18
C PRO A 47 -8.27 2.19 9.25
N GLN A 48 -7.94 1.91 10.52
CA GLN A 48 -8.29 2.78 11.65
C GLN A 48 -7.51 4.11 11.64
N VAL A 49 -6.31 4.10 11.10
CA VAL A 49 -5.44 5.29 11.05
C VAL A 49 -5.17 5.76 9.61
N ALA A 50 -5.92 5.22 8.65
CA ALA A 50 -5.66 5.48 7.23
C ALA A 50 -5.75 6.96 6.87
N ASP A 51 -6.77 7.65 7.36
CA ASP A 51 -6.97 9.08 7.08
C ASP A 51 -5.88 9.94 7.73
N ASP A 52 -5.45 9.62 8.95
CA ASP A 52 -4.34 10.30 9.62
C ASP A 52 -3.02 10.07 8.86
N VAL A 53 -2.79 8.85 8.37
CA VAL A 53 -1.61 8.53 7.54
C VAL A 53 -1.63 9.35 6.25
N VAL A 54 -2.77 9.48 5.57
CA VAL A 54 -2.90 10.27 4.35
C VAL A 54 -2.63 11.74 4.67
N ALA A 55 -3.31 12.31 5.66
CA ALA A 55 -3.18 13.72 6.02
C ALA A 55 -1.73 14.09 6.36
N GLU A 56 -1.08 13.33 7.24
CA GLU A 56 0.29 13.61 7.66
C GLU A 56 1.29 13.37 6.51
N THR A 57 1.05 12.39 5.64
CA THR A 57 1.89 12.14 4.45
C THR A 57 1.91 13.36 3.53
N PHE A 58 0.75 13.94 3.24
CA PHE A 58 0.67 15.10 2.37
C PHE A 58 1.10 16.40 3.06
N LEU A 59 0.96 16.49 4.37
CA LEU A 59 1.55 17.59 5.15
C LEU A 59 3.09 17.57 5.07
N ILE A 60 3.70 16.39 5.17
CA ILE A 60 5.15 16.22 4.97
C ILE A 60 5.53 16.55 3.52
N ALA A 61 4.73 16.12 2.54
CA ALA A 61 4.95 16.44 1.14
C ALA A 61 4.90 17.95 0.87
N TRP A 62 3.94 18.66 1.45
CA TRP A 62 3.85 20.11 1.38
C TRP A 62 5.08 20.79 1.98
N ARG A 63 5.51 20.37 3.17
CA ARG A 63 6.69 20.93 3.85
C ARG A 63 7.97 20.72 3.06
N ARG A 64 8.06 19.61 2.31
CA ARG A 64 9.25 19.20 1.55
C ARG A 64 9.09 19.28 0.04
N LEU A 65 8.14 20.07 -0.46
CA LEU A 65 7.75 20.08 -1.87
C LEU A 65 8.93 20.28 -2.84
N ASP A 66 9.89 21.10 -2.47
CA ASP A 66 11.07 21.38 -3.29
C ASP A 66 12.12 20.25 -3.25
N ALA A 67 12.00 19.33 -2.31
CA ALA A 67 12.87 18.15 -2.17
C ALA A 67 12.16 16.84 -2.60
N VAL A 68 10.96 16.93 -3.16
CA VAL A 68 10.25 15.77 -3.70
C VAL A 68 10.99 15.24 -4.93
N PRO A 69 11.37 13.96 -4.98
CA PRO A 69 12.08 13.41 -6.12
C PRO A 69 11.17 13.25 -7.34
N ASN A 70 11.77 13.07 -8.53
CA ASN A 70 11.03 12.85 -9.77
C ASN A 70 10.10 11.64 -9.71
N GLU A 71 10.50 10.57 -9.01
CA GLU A 71 9.63 9.42 -8.75
C GLU A 71 8.84 9.64 -7.46
N VAL A 72 7.78 10.41 -7.58
CA VAL A 72 6.94 10.90 -6.45
C VAL A 72 6.29 9.75 -5.70
N ARG A 73 5.66 8.80 -6.40
CA ARG A 73 4.85 7.73 -5.80
C ARG A 73 5.62 6.82 -4.83
N PRO A 74 6.80 6.26 -5.20
CA PRO A 74 7.60 5.48 -4.26
C PRO A 74 8.03 6.27 -3.03
N TRP A 75 8.34 7.53 -3.20
CA TRP A 75 8.72 8.41 -2.09
C TRP A 75 7.53 8.65 -1.15
N LEU A 76 6.35 8.98 -1.67
CA LEU A 76 5.12 9.15 -0.86
C LEU A 76 4.77 7.87 -0.10
N ILE A 77 4.89 6.70 -0.72
CA ILE A 77 4.68 5.41 -0.05
C ILE A 77 5.69 5.21 1.09
N GLY A 78 6.96 5.58 0.89
CA GLY A 78 7.96 5.57 1.95
C GLY A 78 7.61 6.50 3.11
N VAL A 79 7.11 7.71 2.82
CA VAL A 79 6.63 8.65 3.83
C VAL A 79 5.42 8.07 4.57
N ALA A 80 4.40 7.60 3.85
CA ALA A 80 3.19 7.01 4.43
C ALA A 80 3.50 5.81 5.34
N ARG A 81 4.44 4.95 4.91
CA ARG A 81 4.94 3.84 5.72
C ARG A 81 5.53 4.33 7.04
N ASN A 82 6.39 5.33 7.00
CA ASN A 82 7.05 5.86 8.20
C ASN A 82 6.03 6.52 9.13
N VAL A 83 5.08 7.28 8.60
CA VAL A 83 3.96 7.88 9.36
C VAL A 83 3.16 6.77 10.06
N ARG A 84 2.69 5.76 9.32
CA ARG A 84 1.95 4.62 9.89
C ARG A 84 2.71 3.92 11.00
N LEU A 85 4.00 3.64 10.80
CA LEU A 85 4.84 3.01 11.82
C LEU A 85 5.02 3.90 13.06
N ASN A 86 5.07 5.21 12.89
CA ASN A 86 5.19 6.15 14.02
C ASN A 86 3.89 6.22 14.83
N ILE A 87 2.73 6.29 14.15
CA ILE A 87 1.41 6.25 14.80
C ILE A 87 1.28 4.95 15.61
N ARG A 88 1.58 3.79 14.99
CA ARG A 88 1.52 2.50 15.68
C ARG A 88 2.45 2.40 16.89
N ARG A 89 3.69 2.90 16.79
CA ARG A 89 4.60 2.94 17.95
C ARG A 89 4.09 3.89 19.05
N GLY A 90 3.42 4.97 18.67
CA GLY A 90 2.76 5.88 19.60
C GLY A 90 1.65 5.19 20.37
N ALA A 91 0.74 4.50 19.65
CA ALA A 91 -0.36 3.75 20.23
C ALA A 91 0.15 2.67 21.22
N LEU A 92 1.12 1.85 20.80
CA LEU A 92 1.70 0.81 21.66
C LEU A 92 2.34 1.38 22.95
N ARG A 93 2.96 2.54 22.86
CA ARG A 93 3.50 3.21 24.07
C ARG A 93 2.39 3.72 24.99
N GLN A 94 1.29 4.18 24.42
CA GLN A 94 0.14 4.65 25.17
C GLN A 94 -0.61 3.48 25.82
N GLU A 95 -0.78 2.37 25.10
CA GLU A 95 -1.34 1.12 25.63
C GLU A 95 -0.48 0.57 26.77
N ALA A 96 0.83 0.48 26.60
CA ALA A 96 1.75 0.05 27.68
C ALA A 96 1.72 0.95 28.91
N LEU A 97 1.39 2.24 28.74
CA LEU A 97 1.16 3.17 29.85
C LEU A 97 -0.23 2.96 30.47
N SER A 98 -1.25 2.69 29.64
CA SER A 98 -2.64 2.47 30.06
C SER A 98 -2.87 1.10 30.66
N GLU A 99 -2.18 0.04 30.20
CA GLU A 99 -2.21 -1.31 30.79
C GLU A 99 -1.74 -1.33 32.26
N ARG A 100 -0.96 -0.35 32.67
CA ARG A 100 -0.67 -0.13 34.08
C ARG A 100 -1.87 0.40 34.88
N LEU A 101 -2.94 0.84 34.21
CA LEU A 101 -4.11 1.46 34.81
C LEU A 101 -5.44 0.72 34.50
N PHE A 102 -5.59 0.06 33.35
CA PHE A 102 -6.84 -0.67 33.01
C PHE A 102 -6.59 -1.73 31.91
N GLN A 103 -7.11 -2.96 32.12
CA GLN A 103 -7.19 -4.01 31.11
C GLN A 103 -8.50 -3.87 30.32
N GLU A 104 -8.42 -3.39 29.10
CA GLU A 104 -9.48 -3.57 28.11
C GLU A 104 -8.88 -3.90 26.74
N GLN A 105 -9.32 -5.02 26.17
CA GLN A 105 -8.87 -5.49 24.86
C GLN A 105 -9.61 -4.74 23.74
N PRO A 106 -8.92 -4.26 22.69
CA PRO A 106 -9.58 -3.67 21.54
C PRO A 106 -10.24 -4.75 20.68
N THR A 107 -11.54 -4.61 20.51
CA THR A 107 -12.37 -5.48 19.64
C THR A 107 -12.13 -5.10 18.17
N ARG A 108 -11.69 -6.07 17.40
CA ARG A 108 -11.46 -5.95 15.95
C ARG A 108 -12.80 -6.07 15.20
N PRO A 109 -13.19 -5.11 14.34
CA PRO A 109 -14.40 -5.27 13.53
C PRO A 109 -14.20 -6.40 12.51
N ALA A 110 -15.10 -7.36 12.49
CA ALA A 110 -15.16 -8.40 11.47
C ALA A 110 -15.85 -7.86 10.22
N THR A 111 -15.11 -7.67 9.14
CA THR A 111 -15.68 -7.51 7.80
C THR A 111 -16.00 -8.90 7.25
N VAL A 112 -17.20 -9.09 6.75
CA VAL A 112 -17.64 -10.33 6.09
C VAL A 112 -16.88 -10.45 4.75
N GLU A 113 -15.81 -11.21 4.77
CA GLU A 113 -15.01 -11.55 3.58
C GLU A 113 -15.29 -13.02 3.21
N SER A 114 -15.17 -13.36 1.91
CA SER A 114 -15.32 -14.74 1.47
C SER A 114 -14.25 -15.63 2.11
N HIS A 115 -14.54 -16.90 2.35
CA HIS A 115 -13.61 -17.86 2.98
C HIS A 115 -12.21 -17.89 2.31
N ALA A 116 -12.15 -17.72 0.98
CA ALA A 116 -10.88 -17.63 0.26
C ALA A 116 -10.09 -16.36 0.62
N GLY A 117 -10.77 -15.21 0.80
CA GLY A 117 -10.16 -13.96 1.24
C GLY A 117 -9.60 -14.04 2.67
N GLU A 118 -10.32 -14.73 3.55
CA GLU A 118 -9.90 -14.96 4.94
C GLU A 118 -8.63 -15.83 5.03
N ALA A 119 -8.56 -16.91 4.25
CA ALA A 119 -7.37 -17.78 4.18
C ALA A 119 -6.14 -17.00 3.71
N VAL A 120 -6.27 -16.17 2.67
CA VAL A 120 -5.18 -15.32 2.18
C VAL A 120 -4.76 -14.29 3.23
N LYS A 121 -5.71 -13.65 3.91
CA LYS A 121 -5.45 -12.67 4.98
C LYS A 121 -4.72 -13.31 6.16
N THR A 122 -5.17 -14.49 6.58
CA THR A 122 -4.51 -15.29 7.62
C THR A 122 -3.09 -15.68 7.20
N ALA A 123 -2.90 -16.21 6.00
CA ALA A 123 -1.60 -16.56 5.47
C ALA A 123 -0.65 -15.35 5.39
N LEU A 124 -1.15 -14.17 4.97
CA LEU A 124 -0.40 -12.93 4.98
C LEU A 124 -0.02 -12.48 6.40
N SER A 125 -0.88 -12.69 7.38
CA SER A 125 -0.61 -12.29 8.78
C SER A 125 0.53 -13.09 9.41
N LEU A 126 0.77 -14.32 8.95
CA LEU A 126 1.86 -15.18 9.38
C LEU A 126 3.23 -14.77 8.82
N LEU A 127 3.27 -13.92 7.80
CA LEU A 127 4.54 -13.44 7.25
C LEU A 127 5.17 -12.38 8.16
N PRO A 128 6.52 -12.39 8.29
CA PRO A 128 7.23 -11.26 8.89
C PRO A 128 6.87 -9.95 8.18
N GLU A 129 6.69 -8.87 8.93
CA GLU A 129 6.20 -7.59 8.41
C GLU A 129 7.01 -7.09 7.19
N ALA A 130 8.34 -7.22 7.21
CA ALA A 130 9.19 -6.80 6.11
C ALA A 130 9.00 -7.61 4.81
N ASP A 131 8.72 -8.91 4.93
CA ASP A 131 8.48 -9.80 3.78
C ASP A 131 7.06 -9.55 3.23
N ARG A 132 6.07 -9.43 4.13
CA ARG A 132 4.69 -9.07 3.78
C ARG A 132 4.63 -7.73 3.08
N GLU A 133 5.30 -6.69 3.58
CA GLU A 133 5.30 -5.36 2.98
C GLU A 133 5.83 -5.37 1.55
N VAL A 134 6.95 -6.05 1.28
CA VAL A 134 7.50 -6.18 -0.08
C VAL A 134 6.52 -6.88 -1.01
N LEU A 135 5.84 -7.92 -0.55
CA LEU A 135 4.84 -8.63 -1.34
C LEU A 135 3.64 -7.74 -1.69
N LEU A 136 3.11 -7.02 -0.70
CA LEU A 136 1.97 -6.12 -0.89
C LEU A 136 2.31 -4.96 -1.83
N LEU A 137 3.49 -4.35 -1.70
CA LEU A 137 3.97 -3.29 -2.59
C LEU A 137 4.11 -3.77 -4.05
N THR A 138 4.47 -5.05 -4.25
CA THR A 138 4.56 -5.64 -5.60
C THR A 138 3.20 -5.92 -6.21
N VAL A 139 2.28 -6.51 -5.43
CA VAL A 139 1.02 -7.06 -5.96
C VAL A 139 -0.10 -6.01 -5.98
N TRP A 140 -0.19 -5.17 -4.95
CA TRP A 140 -1.32 -4.25 -4.80
C TRP A 140 -0.96 -2.81 -5.15
N ASP A 141 0.29 -2.43 -4.94
CA ASP A 141 0.74 -1.06 -5.21
C ASP A 141 1.49 -0.96 -6.54
N ASP A 142 1.66 -2.07 -7.27
CA ASP A 142 2.27 -2.16 -8.60
C ASP A 142 3.62 -1.45 -8.69
N LEU A 143 4.46 -1.63 -7.68
CA LEU A 143 5.80 -1.08 -7.66
C LEU A 143 6.82 -2.10 -8.16
N ASP A 144 7.72 -1.64 -9.01
CA ASP A 144 8.90 -2.42 -9.38
C ASP A 144 9.90 -2.54 -8.22
N ARG A 145 10.88 -3.45 -8.34
CA ARG A 145 11.88 -3.69 -7.29
C ARG A 145 12.73 -2.47 -6.95
N GLY A 146 12.96 -1.59 -7.93
CA GLY A 146 13.71 -0.35 -7.72
C GLY A 146 12.89 0.67 -6.93
N GLN A 147 11.63 0.79 -7.26
CA GLN A 147 10.67 1.64 -6.57
C GLN A 147 10.45 1.17 -5.13
N ILE A 148 10.29 -0.15 -4.93
CA ILE A 148 10.19 -0.74 -3.58
C ILE A 148 11.46 -0.47 -2.78
N ALA A 149 12.63 -0.65 -3.39
CA ALA A 149 13.91 -0.38 -2.73
C ALA A 149 14.00 1.07 -2.24
N ARG A 150 13.57 2.04 -3.06
CA ARG A 150 13.49 3.46 -2.67
C ARG A 150 12.47 3.71 -1.57
N ALA A 151 11.27 3.17 -1.70
CA ALA A 151 10.21 3.32 -0.70
C ALA A 151 10.60 2.76 0.67
N LEU A 152 11.33 1.64 0.68
CA LEU A 152 11.75 0.96 1.92
C LEU A 152 13.15 1.37 2.42
N GLY A 153 13.89 2.19 1.68
CA GLY A 153 15.25 2.60 2.03
C GLY A 153 16.24 1.43 2.08
N CYS A 154 16.11 0.45 1.15
CA CYS A 154 16.98 -0.72 1.10
C CYS A 154 17.49 -1.00 -0.33
N SER A 155 18.36 -2.01 -0.50
CA SER A 155 18.87 -2.38 -1.82
C SER A 155 17.86 -3.21 -2.64
N ARG A 156 17.97 -3.18 -3.98
CA ARG A 156 17.19 -4.04 -4.87
C ARG A 156 17.41 -5.53 -4.59
N SER A 157 18.62 -5.93 -4.21
CA SER A 157 18.92 -7.30 -3.81
C SER A 157 18.17 -7.71 -2.54
N THR A 158 18.10 -6.82 -1.54
CA THR A 158 17.28 -7.03 -0.33
C THR A 158 15.82 -7.23 -0.68
N VAL A 159 15.25 -6.41 -1.58
CA VAL A 159 13.87 -6.57 -2.06
C VAL A 159 13.69 -7.94 -2.72
N SER A 160 14.60 -8.34 -3.60
CA SER A 160 14.51 -9.64 -4.30
C SER A 160 14.52 -10.82 -3.33
N VAL A 161 15.41 -10.82 -2.33
CA VAL A 161 15.48 -11.86 -1.31
C VAL A 161 14.21 -11.90 -0.47
N ARG A 162 13.72 -10.75 0.00
CA ARG A 162 12.48 -10.67 0.78
C ARG A 162 11.28 -11.15 -0.02
N LEU A 163 11.16 -10.74 -1.29
CA LEU A 163 10.06 -11.15 -2.17
C LEU A 163 10.07 -12.66 -2.42
N HIS A 164 11.25 -13.26 -2.63
CA HIS A 164 11.39 -14.70 -2.78
C HIS A 164 10.93 -15.44 -1.50
N ARG A 165 11.41 -14.99 -0.33
CA ARG A 165 11.01 -15.59 0.96
C ARG A 165 9.52 -15.41 1.23
N ALA A 166 8.96 -14.22 0.96
CA ALA A 166 7.56 -13.93 1.15
C ALA A 166 6.67 -14.87 0.32
N ARG A 167 6.98 -15.03 -0.97
CA ARG A 167 6.26 -15.95 -1.86
C ARG A 167 6.30 -17.39 -1.37
N ARG A 168 7.48 -17.88 -0.99
CA ARG A 168 7.64 -19.24 -0.47
C ARG A 168 6.84 -19.48 0.81
N ARG A 169 6.89 -18.52 1.75
CA ARG A 169 6.13 -18.60 3.00
C ARG A 169 4.63 -18.52 2.78
N LEU A 170 4.18 -17.63 1.90
CA LEU A 170 2.78 -17.52 1.55
C LEU A 170 2.24 -18.81 0.93
N SER A 171 2.96 -19.40 -0.03
CA SER A 171 2.58 -20.68 -0.64
C SER A 171 2.49 -21.81 0.41
N ALA A 172 3.45 -21.88 1.33
CA ALA A 172 3.44 -22.88 2.40
C ALA A 172 2.24 -22.68 3.36
N ALA A 173 1.94 -21.43 3.74
CA ALA A 173 0.81 -21.11 4.60
C ALA A 173 -0.55 -21.46 3.96
N LEU A 174 -0.70 -21.18 2.66
CA LEU A 174 -1.92 -21.51 1.91
C LEU A 174 -2.07 -23.03 1.71
N ALA A 175 -0.98 -23.76 1.45
CA ALA A 175 -1.02 -25.21 1.33
C ALA A 175 -1.41 -25.88 2.66
N GLY A 176 -0.95 -25.35 3.80
CA GLY A 176 -1.32 -25.84 5.13
C GLY A 176 -2.78 -25.61 5.48
N SER A 177 -3.40 -24.51 4.98
CA SER A 177 -4.82 -24.23 5.23
C SER A 177 -5.79 -25.04 4.36
N THR A 178 -5.32 -25.61 3.23
CA THR A 178 -6.14 -26.45 2.34
C THR A 178 -6.18 -27.92 2.81
N GLY A 179 -5.30 -28.31 3.73
CA GLY A 179 -5.16 -29.70 4.21
C GLY A 179 -6.03 -30.07 5.40
N ASP A 180 -6.77 -29.13 6.02
CA ASP A 180 -7.58 -29.40 7.22
C ASP A 180 -9.09 -29.58 6.95
N ASP A 181 -9.51 -29.48 5.70
CA ASP A 181 -10.85 -29.93 5.27
C ASP A 181 -10.79 -31.45 5.04
N GLY A 182 -10.73 -32.19 6.16
CA GLY A 182 -10.85 -33.63 6.20
C GLY A 182 -12.16 -34.10 5.62
N ILE A 183 -12.18 -34.39 4.32
CA ILE A 183 -13.17 -35.27 3.74
C ILE A 183 -12.85 -36.67 4.30
N GLN A 184 -13.43 -36.99 5.44
CA GLN A 184 -13.53 -38.37 5.89
C GLN A 184 -14.36 -39.12 4.85
N PRO A 185 -13.82 -40.18 4.18
CA PRO A 185 -14.64 -41.00 3.31
C PRO A 185 -15.74 -41.68 4.13
N PRO A 186 -16.96 -41.80 3.60
CA PRO A 186 -18.04 -42.44 4.33
C PRO A 186 -17.65 -43.88 4.68
N THR A 187 -17.64 -44.19 5.97
CA THR A 187 -17.42 -45.53 6.49
C THR A 187 -18.58 -46.41 6.00
N LEU A 188 -18.27 -47.27 5.02
CA LEU A 188 -19.19 -48.34 4.61
C LEU A 188 -19.40 -49.28 5.79
N VAL A 189 -20.56 -49.18 6.42
CA VAL A 189 -21.01 -50.16 7.43
C VAL A 189 -21.33 -51.47 6.66
N PRO A 190 -20.68 -52.58 6.93
CA PRO A 190 -21.09 -53.86 6.34
C PRO A 190 -22.43 -54.26 6.88
N GLY A 191 -23.42 -54.33 5.98
CA GLY A 191 -24.77 -54.81 6.31
C GLY A 191 -24.71 -56.21 6.87
N GLY A 192 -25.20 -56.35 8.11
CA GLY A 192 -25.40 -57.64 8.74
C GLY A 192 -26.39 -58.50 7.95
N ALA A 193 -25.94 -59.65 7.54
CA ALA A 193 -26.77 -60.74 7.11
C ALA A 193 -27.58 -61.20 8.33
N SER A 194 -28.87 -61.21 8.21
CA SER A 194 -29.78 -61.87 9.15
C SER A 194 -30.28 -63.11 8.49
N ASP A 195 -29.79 -64.23 8.98
CA ASP A 195 -30.42 -65.56 8.78
C ASP A 195 -31.60 -65.65 9.72
N ALA A 196 -32.76 -66.06 9.16
CA ALA A 196 -33.71 -67.06 9.69
C ALA A 196 -34.96 -67.07 8.83
#